data_f8ac35dd1d7e6e112ea7418deafa94a1
#
_entry.id   f8ac35dd1d7e6e112ea7418deafa94a1
#
_cell.length_a   1.000
_cell.length_b   1.000
_cell.length_c   1.000
_cell.angle_alpha   90.00
_cell.angle_beta   90.00
_cell.angle_gamma   90.00
#
_symmetry.space_group_name_H-M   'P 1'
#
loop_
_entity.id
_entity.type
_entity.pdbx_description
1 polymer ?
#
loop_
_entity_poly.entity_id
_entity_poly.type
_entity_poly.pdbx_seq_one_letter_code
_entity_poly.pdbx_strand_id
1 'polypeptide(L)'
;MELHILDCSNYIYAGSFSKKFIARGVRESNNEYQANEAPIGGVRFLLRQISGLMRPGVDIMPVFDRVPEIKREMYANTFGNEGYKANRPSKKIDITGQQAYAEQILRDVGFPVQAVDGYEADDVIYSLVKYYKNDYEKIYIHTKDSDLFFLVDTNVSIARVGDQGKEIDIYSYPLLVKSGEHTLYNTVHLRKLCRGD
;
A
#
# COMPACT_ATOMS: atom_id res chain seq x y z
N MET A 1 4.28 2.97 -22.22
CA MET A 1 3.25 2.39 -21.32
C MET A 1 3.65 2.64 -19.86
N GLU A 2 2.66 2.88 -19.00
CA GLU A 2 2.87 3.10 -17.56
C GLU A 2 2.37 1.89 -16.76
N LEU A 3 3.08 1.52 -15.71
CA LEU A 3 2.65 0.52 -14.74
C LEU A 3 2.37 1.19 -13.40
N HIS A 4 1.17 1.00 -12.86
CA HIS A 4 0.78 1.45 -11.54
C HIS A 4 0.65 0.26 -10.60
N ILE A 5 1.58 0.11 -9.66
CA ILE A 5 1.58 -0.90 -8.61
C ILE A 5 0.95 -0.29 -7.36
N LEU A 6 -0.13 -0.85 -6.86
CA LEU A 6 -0.87 -0.32 -5.71
C LEU A 6 -0.66 -1.19 -4.48
N ASP A 7 -0.16 -0.61 -3.41
CA ASP A 7 -0.20 -1.17 -2.06
C ASP A 7 -1.63 -1.07 -1.52
N CYS A 8 -2.45 -2.07 -1.84
CA CYS A 8 -3.88 -2.07 -1.54
C CYS A 8 -4.17 -2.08 -0.04
N SER A 9 -3.34 -2.77 0.74
CA SER A 9 -3.49 -2.86 2.20
C SER A 9 -3.36 -1.49 2.85
N ASN A 10 -2.41 -0.69 2.39
CA ASN A 10 -2.18 0.68 2.85
C ASN A 10 -3.38 1.59 2.53
N TYR A 11 -3.94 1.48 1.32
CA TYR A 11 -5.13 2.24 0.92
C TYR A 11 -6.37 1.85 1.71
N ILE A 12 -6.61 0.54 1.90
CA ILE A 12 -7.74 0.05 2.70
C ILE A 12 -7.61 0.56 4.14
N TYR A 13 -6.43 0.47 4.72
CA TYR A 13 -6.18 1.02 6.06
C TYR A 13 -6.51 2.52 6.11
N ALA A 14 -5.98 3.31 5.20
CA ALA A 14 -6.23 4.76 5.16
C ALA A 14 -7.72 5.10 4.98
N GLY A 15 -8.41 4.39 4.11
CA GLY A 15 -9.84 4.59 3.85
C GLY A 15 -10.73 4.18 5.03
N SER A 16 -10.33 3.14 5.77
CA SER A 16 -11.08 2.65 6.94
C SER A 16 -11.14 3.66 8.09
N PHE A 17 -10.15 4.55 8.21
CA PHE A 17 -10.11 5.61 9.22
C PHE A 17 -10.60 6.97 8.72
N SER A 18 -10.94 7.10 7.45
CA SER A 18 -11.43 8.35 6.89
C SER A 18 -12.85 8.65 7.32
N LYS A 19 -13.05 9.70 8.11
CA LYS A 19 -14.38 10.16 8.55
C LYS A 19 -15.36 10.33 7.38
N LYS A 20 -14.87 10.72 6.20
CA LYS A 20 -15.69 10.90 4.99
C LYS A 20 -16.26 9.58 4.48
N PHE A 21 -15.46 8.51 4.50
CA PHE A 21 -15.87 7.20 4.01
C PHE A 21 -16.70 6.44 5.03
N ILE A 22 -16.35 6.54 6.33
CA ILE A 22 -17.15 5.98 7.43
C ILE A 22 -18.54 6.63 7.46
N ALA A 23 -18.63 7.97 7.42
CA ALA A 23 -19.90 8.67 7.47
C ALA A 23 -20.82 8.36 6.26
N ARG A 24 -20.24 8.14 5.07
CA ARG A 24 -21.03 7.72 3.90
C ARG A 24 -21.55 6.29 4.03
N GLY A 25 -20.74 5.36 4.51
CA GLY A 25 -21.17 3.98 4.78
C GLY A 25 -22.37 3.93 5.75
N VAL A 26 -22.34 4.73 6.80
CA VAL A 26 -23.44 4.85 7.79
C VAL A 26 -24.68 5.53 7.22
N ARG A 27 -24.54 6.50 6.30
CA ARG A 27 -25.69 7.22 5.71
C ARG A 27 -26.40 6.47 4.59
N GLU A 28 -25.70 5.62 3.86
CA GLU A 28 -26.31 4.82 2.78
C GLU A 28 -27.02 3.58 3.30
N SER A 29 -26.72 3.16 4.51
CA SER A 29 -27.41 2.11 5.20
C SER A 29 -28.36 2.71 6.23
N ASN A 30 -29.59 3.00 5.86
CA ASN A 30 -30.66 3.37 6.80
C ASN A 30 -31.07 2.20 7.73
N ASN A 31 -30.22 1.21 7.94
CA ASN A 31 -30.47 0.03 8.72
C ASN A 31 -29.48 -0.08 9.88
N GLU A 32 -29.98 -0.14 11.11
CA GLU A 32 -29.20 -0.46 12.32
C GLU A 32 -28.35 -1.74 12.17
N TYR A 33 -28.74 -2.63 11.29
CA TYR A 33 -28.07 -3.87 10.95
C TYR A 33 -26.64 -3.64 10.41
N GLN A 34 -26.37 -2.57 9.70
CA GLN A 34 -25.05 -2.31 9.09
C GLN A 34 -24.10 -1.52 10.01
N ALA A 35 -24.56 -0.98 11.10
CA ALA A 35 -23.70 -0.38 12.12
C ALA A 35 -22.77 -1.42 12.78
N ASN A 36 -23.14 -2.71 12.72
CA ASN A 36 -22.39 -3.84 13.27
C ASN A 36 -21.62 -4.64 12.21
N GLU A 37 -21.79 -4.36 10.94
CA GLU A 37 -21.06 -5.02 9.86
C GLU A 37 -19.77 -4.28 9.52
N ALA A 38 -18.78 -5.03 9.02
CA ALA A 38 -17.47 -4.49 8.69
C ALA A 38 -17.58 -3.24 7.81
N PRO A 39 -17.05 -2.11 8.23
CA PRO A 39 -17.11 -0.89 7.44
C PRO A 39 -16.40 -1.11 6.10
N ILE A 40 -17.06 -0.78 5.00
CA ILE A 40 -16.51 -0.93 3.63
C ILE A 40 -15.74 0.32 3.16
N GLY A 41 -15.44 1.24 4.07
CA GLY A 41 -14.80 2.52 3.75
C GLY A 41 -13.44 2.36 3.06
N GLY A 42 -12.66 1.37 3.50
CA GLY A 42 -11.38 1.05 2.89
C GLY A 42 -11.52 0.53 1.47
N VAL A 43 -12.45 -0.41 1.24
CA VAL A 43 -12.76 -0.96 -0.09
C VAL A 43 -13.18 0.14 -1.05
N ARG A 44 -14.13 0.99 -0.65
CA ARG A 44 -14.61 2.12 -1.47
C ARG A 44 -13.49 3.10 -1.82
N PHE A 45 -12.62 3.38 -0.86
CA PHE A 45 -11.48 4.27 -1.10
C PHE A 45 -10.52 3.67 -2.13
N LEU A 46 -10.14 2.40 -1.97
CA LEU A 46 -9.27 1.70 -2.93
C LEU A 46 -9.88 1.67 -4.33
N LEU A 47 -11.13 1.24 -4.48
CA LEU A 47 -11.79 1.15 -5.78
C LEU A 47 -11.90 2.51 -6.46
N ARG A 48 -12.12 3.58 -5.70
CA ARG A 48 -12.10 4.94 -6.23
C ARG A 48 -10.72 5.36 -6.75
N GLN A 49 -9.64 4.99 -6.06
CA GLN A 49 -8.29 5.27 -6.52
C GLN A 49 -8.00 4.52 -7.83
N ILE A 50 -8.31 3.24 -7.88
CA ILE A 50 -8.15 2.42 -9.09
C ILE A 50 -8.94 3.01 -10.26
N SER A 51 -10.21 3.34 -10.05
CA SER A 51 -11.05 3.97 -11.08
C SER A 51 -10.45 5.28 -11.62
N GLY A 52 -9.81 6.07 -10.78
CA GLY A 52 -9.13 7.29 -11.20
C GLY A 52 -7.86 7.09 -12.03
N LEU A 53 -7.27 5.88 -11.98
CA LEU A 53 -6.07 5.53 -12.73
C LEU A 53 -6.39 4.85 -14.08
N MET A 54 -7.62 4.35 -14.25
CA MET A 54 -8.04 3.62 -15.46
C MET A 54 -8.06 4.56 -16.67
N ARG A 55 -7.10 4.37 -17.57
CA ARG A 55 -7.00 5.06 -18.85
C ARG A 55 -6.18 4.24 -19.85
N PRO A 56 -6.30 4.47 -21.15
CA PRO A 56 -5.48 3.80 -22.15
C PRO A 56 -3.99 3.99 -21.90
N GLY A 57 -3.19 2.93 -22.08
CA GLY A 57 -1.73 2.96 -21.89
C GLY A 57 -1.27 2.83 -20.43
N VAL A 58 -2.18 2.55 -19.50
CA VAL A 58 -1.89 2.30 -18.08
C VAL A 58 -2.28 0.88 -17.70
N ASP A 59 -1.31 0.14 -17.19
CA ASP A 59 -1.53 -1.14 -16.54
C ASP A 59 -1.58 -0.92 -15.02
N ILE A 60 -2.55 -1.58 -14.36
CA ILE A 60 -2.77 -1.45 -12.92
C ILE A 60 -2.59 -2.82 -12.27
N MET A 61 -1.70 -2.88 -11.29
CA MET A 61 -1.38 -4.12 -10.55
C MET A 61 -1.63 -3.93 -9.06
N PRO A 62 -2.79 -4.38 -8.56
CA PRO A 62 -3.09 -4.37 -7.12
C PRO A 62 -2.26 -5.41 -6.38
N VAL A 63 -1.67 -5.01 -5.25
CA VAL A 63 -0.88 -5.90 -4.38
C VAL A 63 -1.48 -5.91 -2.98
N PHE A 64 -1.64 -7.10 -2.41
CA PHE A 64 -2.19 -7.29 -1.06
C PHE A 64 -1.19 -7.99 -0.15
N ASP A 65 -1.21 -7.61 1.13
CA ASP A 65 -0.48 -8.31 2.18
C ASP A 65 -0.99 -9.73 2.40
N ARG A 66 -0.05 -10.61 2.70
CA ARG A 66 -0.31 -11.89 3.37
C ARG A 66 0.36 -11.91 4.74
N VAL A 67 0.08 -12.92 5.51
CA VAL A 67 0.76 -13.15 6.78
C VAL A 67 2.24 -13.40 6.48
N PRO A 68 3.17 -12.62 7.03
CA PRO A 68 4.59 -12.74 6.71
C PRO A 68 5.24 -13.89 7.49
N GLU A 69 4.85 -15.12 7.19
CA GLU A 69 5.30 -16.31 7.91
C GLU A 69 6.83 -16.47 7.83
N ILE A 70 7.41 -16.23 6.67
CA ILE A 70 8.85 -16.31 6.46
C ILE A 70 9.61 -15.31 7.34
N LYS A 71 9.13 -14.04 7.38
CA LYS A 71 9.74 -13.04 8.26
C LYS A 71 9.57 -13.38 9.74
N ARG A 72 8.42 -13.91 10.12
CA ARG A 72 8.15 -14.34 11.50
C ARG A 72 9.08 -15.46 11.92
N GLU A 73 9.31 -16.47 11.06
CA GLU A 73 10.21 -17.56 11.31
C GLU A 73 11.67 -17.07 11.40
N MET A 74 12.11 -16.23 10.47
CA MET A 74 13.45 -15.64 10.51
C MET A 74 13.68 -14.83 11.80
N TYR A 75 12.68 -14.03 12.22
CA TYR A 75 12.77 -13.25 13.46
C TYR A 75 12.83 -14.14 14.70
N ALA A 76 12.00 -15.17 14.76
CA ALA A 76 12.00 -16.13 15.87
C ALA A 76 13.35 -16.85 15.99
N ASN A 77 13.93 -17.24 14.86
CA ASN A 77 15.23 -17.92 14.82
C ASN A 77 16.41 -17.00 15.18
N THR A 78 16.30 -15.68 14.92
CA THR A 78 17.40 -14.73 15.12
C THR A 78 17.33 -14.04 16.49
N PHE A 79 16.14 -13.66 16.95
CA PHE A 79 15.93 -12.81 18.13
C PHE A 79 15.12 -13.49 19.25
N GLY A 80 14.76 -14.74 19.10
CA GLY A 80 13.94 -15.47 20.06
C GLY A 80 12.44 -15.17 19.90
N ASN A 81 11.64 -15.53 20.94
CA ASN A 81 10.18 -15.50 20.87
C ASN A 81 9.53 -14.11 20.88
N GLU A 82 10.27 -13.02 20.76
CA GLU A 82 9.71 -11.71 20.53
C GLU A 82 9.20 -11.63 19.08
N GLY A 83 7.90 -11.87 18.90
CA GLY A 83 7.29 -12.01 17.57
C GLY A 83 7.47 -10.78 16.70
N TYR A 84 7.77 -10.97 15.42
CA TYR A 84 7.79 -9.92 14.40
C TYR A 84 6.50 -9.07 14.49
N LYS A 85 6.65 -7.76 14.74
CA LYS A 85 5.54 -6.80 14.94
C LYS A 85 4.63 -7.11 16.15
N ALA A 86 5.10 -7.83 17.17
CA ALA A 86 4.33 -8.21 18.37
C ALA A 86 3.77 -6.99 19.14
N ASN A 87 4.46 -5.86 19.08
CA ASN A 87 4.09 -4.63 19.80
C ASN A 87 3.02 -3.78 19.09
N ARG A 88 2.45 -4.25 17.97
CA ARG A 88 1.39 -3.49 17.29
C ARG A 88 0.06 -3.63 18.05
N PRO A 89 -0.62 -2.50 18.39
CA PRO A 89 -1.91 -2.56 19.07
C PRO A 89 -2.94 -3.29 18.21
N SER A 90 -3.85 -4.02 18.85
CA SER A 90 -4.97 -4.68 18.16
C SER A 90 -5.81 -3.66 17.39
N LYS A 91 -6.09 -3.93 16.14
CA LYS A 91 -6.89 -3.04 15.29
C LYS A 91 -8.38 -3.15 15.70
N LYS A 92 -9.02 -2.00 15.97
CA LYS A 92 -10.45 -1.92 16.29
C LYS A 92 -11.37 -2.09 15.06
N ILE A 93 -10.81 -2.04 13.84
CA ILE A 93 -11.54 -2.13 12.58
C ILE A 93 -11.09 -3.38 11.85
N ASP A 94 -12.05 -4.13 11.30
CA ASP A 94 -11.75 -5.31 10.48
C ASP A 94 -11.13 -4.89 9.14
N ILE A 95 -9.81 -4.79 9.14
CA ILE A 95 -9.03 -4.54 7.92
C ILE A 95 -8.92 -5.80 7.07
N THR A 96 -8.81 -6.96 7.71
CA THR A 96 -8.59 -8.25 7.03
C THR A 96 -9.79 -8.63 6.17
N GLY A 97 -11.02 -8.50 6.71
CA GLY A 97 -12.24 -8.75 5.93
C GLY A 97 -12.38 -7.79 4.76
N GLN A 98 -12.04 -6.51 4.95
CA GLN A 98 -12.05 -5.55 3.85
C GLN A 98 -11.01 -5.87 2.77
N GLN A 99 -9.82 -6.33 3.14
CA GLN A 99 -8.79 -6.77 2.20
C GLN A 99 -9.28 -7.96 1.36
N ALA A 100 -9.80 -9.00 2.01
CA ALA A 100 -10.32 -10.19 1.33
C ALA A 100 -11.45 -9.83 0.35
N TYR A 101 -12.36 -8.96 0.77
CA TYR A 101 -13.47 -8.51 -0.07
C TYR A 101 -13.00 -7.68 -1.27
N ALA A 102 -12.08 -6.74 -1.06
CA ALA A 102 -11.52 -5.93 -2.14
C ALA A 102 -10.74 -6.78 -3.15
N GLU A 103 -9.95 -7.73 -2.64
CA GLU A 103 -9.19 -8.66 -3.48
C GLU A 103 -10.11 -9.47 -4.37
N GLN A 104 -11.20 -10.03 -3.81
CA GLN A 104 -12.18 -10.79 -4.58
C GLN A 104 -12.80 -9.95 -5.69
N ILE A 105 -13.28 -8.75 -5.38
CA ILE A 105 -13.84 -7.83 -6.38
C ILE A 105 -12.84 -7.57 -7.51
N LEU A 106 -11.59 -7.26 -7.19
CA LEU A 106 -10.59 -6.92 -8.20
C LEU A 106 -10.25 -8.11 -9.09
N ARG A 107 -10.20 -9.33 -8.54
CA ARG A 107 -10.03 -10.56 -9.32
C ARG A 107 -11.22 -10.82 -10.23
N ASP A 108 -12.43 -10.67 -9.72
CA ASP A 108 -13.67 -10.91 -10.47
C ASP A 108 -13.84 -9.98 -11.67
N VAL A 109 -13.35 -8.74 -11.55
CA VAL A 109 -13.34 -7.76 -12.65
C VAL A 109 -12.09 -7.84 -13.55
N GLY A 110 -11.19 -8.79 -13.29
CA GLY A 110 -10.07 -9.14 -14.18
C GLY A 110 -8.77 -8.37 -13.93
N PHE A 111 -8.58 -7.73 -12.78
CA PHE A 111 -7.28 -7.13 -12.46
C PHE A 111 -6.23 -8.22 -12.14
N PRO A 112 -4.94 -8.02 -12.52
CA PRO A 112 -3.84 -8.93 -12.21
C PRO A 112 -3.39 -8.78 -10.75
N VAL A 113 -4.27 -9.16 -9.82
CA VAL A 113 -4.02 -9.03 -8.39
C VAL A 113 -2.89 -9.92 -7.93
N GLN A 114 -1.93 -9.34 -7.21
CA GLN A 114 -0.79 -10.02 -6.61
C GLN A 114 -0.97 -10.13 -5.10
N ALA A 115 -0.87 -11.34 -4.59
CA ALA A 115 -0.89 -11.65 -3.17
C ALA A 115 -0.18 -12.98 -2.98
N VAL A 116 1.00 -12.96 -2.37
CA VAL A 116 1.88 -14.12 -2.26
C VAL A 116 1.93 -14.59 -0.82
N ASP A 117 1.52 -15.84 -0.58
CA ASP A 117 1.51 -16.40 0.77
C ASP A 117 2.91 -16.39 1.40
N GLY A 118 2.97 -16.00 2.66
CA GLY A 118 4.22 -15.87 3.41
C GLY A 118 4.96 -14.54 3.23
N TYR A 119 4.51 -13.66 2.33
CA TYR A 119 5.15 -12.38 2.04
C TYR A 119 4.23 -11.18 2.32
N GLU A 120 4.83 -10.05 2.68
CA GLU A 120 4.15 -8.77 2.77
C GLU A 120 4.07 -8.10 1.38
N ALA A 121 3.15 -7.13 1.24
CA ALA A 121 3.01 -6.37 0.00
C ALA A 121 4.32 -5.70 -0.43
N ASP A 122 5.13 -5.22 0.51
CA ASP A 122 6.42 -4.58 0.23
C ASP A 122 7.40 -5.50 -0.49
N ASP A 123 7.46 -6.77 -0.09
CA ASP A 123 8.33 -7.78 -0.72
C ASP A 123 7.89 -8.08 -2.15
N VAL A 124 6.57 -8.16 -2.33
CA VAL A 124 5.96 -8.39 -3.65
C VAL A 124 6.19 -7.20 -4.56
N ILE A 125 5.95 -5.96 -4.06
CA ILE A 125 6.17 -4.72 -4.81
C ILE A 125 7.64 -4.60 -5.22
N TYR A 126 8.57 -4.88 -4.31
CA TYR A 126 10.00 -4.90 -4.65
C TYR A 126 10.29 -5.84 -5.82
N SER A 127 9.77 -7.06 -5.76
CA SER A 127 9.97 -8.09 -6.78
C SER A 127 9.37 -7.68 -8.13
N LEU A 128 8.16 -7.11 -8.13
CA LEU A 128 7.48 -6.62 -9.33
C LEU A 128 8.26 -5.47 -9.99
N VAL A 129 8.73 -4.51 -9.20
CA VAL A 129 9.55 -3.40 -9.73
C VAL A 129 10.81 -3.94 -10.38
N LYS A 130 11.51 -4.88 -9.74
CA LYS A 130 12.71 -5.51 -10.31
C LYS A 130 12.42 -6.24 -11.61
N TYR A 131 11.29 -6.93 -11.67
CA TYR A 131 10.90 -7.71 -12.84
C TYR A 131 10.50 -6.82 -14.02
N TYR A 132 9.69 -5.79 -13.78
CA TYR A 132 9.09 -4.96 -14.83
C TYR A 132 9.85 -3.68 -15.17
N LYS A 133 10.95 -3.38 -14.47
CA LYS A 133 11.69 -2.11 -14.61
C LYS A 133 12.09 -1.78 -16.05
N ASN A 134 12.38 -2.78 -16.86
CA ASN A 134 12.83 -2.59 -18.23
C ASN A 134 11.69 -2.67 -19.27
N ASP A 135 10.50 -3.08 -18.87
CA ASP A 135 9.37 -3.30 -19.77
C ASP A 135 8.45 -2.09 -19.86
N TYR A 136 8.54 -1.18 -18.87
CA TYR A 136 7.70 0.01 -18.79
C TYR A 136 8.53 1.30 -18.82
N GLU A 137 8.02 2.30 -19.52
CA GLU A 137 8.63 3.64 -19.56
C GLU A 137 8.58 4.32 -18.19
N LYS A 138 7.49 4.07 -17.44
CA LYS A 138 7.29 4.58 -16.10
C LYS A 138 6.59 3.55 -15.22
N ILE A 139 7.05 3.45 -13.98
CA ILE A 139 6.43 2.66 -12.91
C ILE A 139 6.09 3.61 -11.76
N TYR A 140 4.84 3.60 -11.34
CA TYR A 140 4.36 4.34 -10.18
C TYR A 140 3.98 3.38 -9.07
N ILE A 141 4.63 3.49 -7.92
CA ILE A 141 4.29 2.72 -6.71
C ILE A 141 3.37 3.59 -5.86
N HIS A 142 2.12 3.18 -5.74
CA HIS A 142 1.12 3.87 -4.95
C HIS A 142 1.13 3.35 -3.52
N THR A 143 1.80 4.07 -2.61
CA THR A 143 1.91 3.70 -1.19
C THR A 143 2.01 4.93 -0.31
N LYS A 144 1.70 4.78 0.99
CA LYS A 144 2.03 5.74 2.05
C LYS A 144 3.26 5.31 2.84
N ASP A 145 3.76 4.11 2.61
CA ASP A 145 4.91 3.60 3.31
C ASP A 145 6.20 4.24 2.78
N SER A 146 6.96 4.83 3.69
CA SER A 146 8.26 5.42 3.37
C SER A 146 9.34 4.37 3.09
N ASP A 147 9.09 3.14 3.49
CA ASP A 147 10.06 2.06 3.36
C ASP A 147 10.29 1.68 1.90
N LEU A 148 9.31 1.92 1.03
CA LEU A 148 9.44 1.69 -0.41
C LEU A 148 10.16 2.81 -1.18
N PHE A 149 10.52 3.93 -0.53
CA PHE A 149 11.20 5.04 -1.21
C PHE A 149 12.59 4.67 -1.77
N PHE A 150 13.21 3.61 -1.26
CA PHE A 150 14.48 3.12 -1.82
C PHE A 150 14.36 2.53 -3.24
N LEU A 151 13.12 2.26 -3.70
CA LEU A 151 12.86 1.78 -5.06
C LEU A 151 12.84 2.90 -6.12
N VAL A 152 12.80 4.17 -5.69
CA VAL A 152 12.78 5.31 -6.61
C VAL A 152 14.01 5.31 -7.49
N ASP A 153 13.79 5.38 -8.81
CA ASP A 153 14.86 5.36 -9.83
C ASP A 153 14.44 6.22 -11.04
N THR A 154 15.21 6.22 -12.08
CA THR A 154 15.01 7.02 -13.30
C THR A 154 13.60 6.87 -13.91
N ASN A 155 13.05 5.65 -13.89
CA ASN A 155 11.71 5.35 -14.37
C ASN A 155 10.75 4.83 -13.29
N VAL A 156 11.16 4.81 -12.01
CA VAL A 156 10.34 4.37 -10.88
C VAL A 156 10.07 5.55 -9.95
N SER A 157 8.81 5.81 -9.67
CA SER A 157 8.37 6.90 -8.81
C SER A 157 7.40 6.41 -7.73
N ILE A 158 7.41 7.06 -6.57
CA ILE A 158 6.40 6.86 -5.53
C ILE A 158 5.28 7.88 -5.73
N ALA A 159 4.05 7.40 -5.82
CA ALA A 159 2.85 8.22 -5.84
C ALA A 159 2.15 8.12 -4.49
N ARG A 160 2.22 9.19 -3.69
CA ARG A 160 1.64 9.24 -2.36
C ARG A 160 0.33 10.02 -2.37
N VAL A 161 -0.75 9.40 -1.98
CA VAL A 161 -2.03 10.10 -1.81
C VAL A 161 -1.99 10.89 -0.52
N GLY A 162 -2.29 12.18 -0.61
CA GLY A 162 -2.45 13.07 0.53
C GLY A 162 -3.59 12.62 1.47
N ASP A 163 -3.57 13.04 2.73
CA ASP A 163 -4.48 12.57 3.79
C ASP A 163 -5.96 12.83 3.51
N GLN A 164 -6.29 13.73 2.58
CA GLN A 164 -7.66 14.00 2.17
C GLN A 164 -8.01 13.45 0.77
N GLY A 165 -7.12 12.70 0.14
CA GLY A 165 -7.32 12.12 -1.19
C GLY A 165 -7.45 13.16 -2.31
N LYS A 166 -6.93 14.37 -2.12
CA LYS A 166 -7.07 15.49 -3.06
C LYS A 166 -5.85 15.69 -3.96
N GLU A 167 -4.67 15.34 -3.47
CA GLU A 167 -3.41 15.55 -4.20
C GLU A 167 -2.58 14.28 -4.12
N ILE A 168 -1.88 13.98 -5.20
CA ILE A 168 -0.92 12.90 -5.27
C ILE A 168 0.46 13.55 -5.32
N ASP A 169 1.24 13.38 -4.26
CA ASP A 169 2.63 13.76 -4.26
C ASP A 169 3.45 12.71 -5.03
N ILE A 170 4.17 13.13 -6.06
CA ILE A 170 5.02 12.23 -6.84
C ILE A 170 6.47 12.48 -6.46
N TYR A 171 7.13 11.44 -5.99
CA TYR A 171 8.55 11.43 -5.66
C TYR A 171 9.31 10.68 -6.74
N SER A 172 10.10 11.39 -7.53
CA SER A 172 10.86 10.88 -8.67
C SER A 172 12.36 11.14 -8.51
N TYR A 173 13.16 10.42 -9.26
CA TYR A 173 14.60 10.65 -9.34
C TYR A 173 14.93 11.84 -10.29
N PRO A 174 15.92 12.68 -9.98
CA PRO A 174 16.66 12.78 -8.73
C PRO A 174 15.88 13.58 -7.69
N LEU A 175 15.59 12.98 -6.56
CA LEU A 175 15.01 13.68 -5.41
C LEU A 175 16.14 14.38 -4.64
N LEU A 176 16.47 15.59 -5.07
CA LEU A 176 17.33 16.48 -4.30
C LEU A 176 16.51 17.06 -3.14
N VAL A 177 16.80 16.64 -1.93
CA VAL A 177 16.26 17.30 -0.74
C VAL A 177 16.85 18.70 -0.68
N LYS A 178 16.00 19.72 -0.61
CA LYS A 178 16.36 21.16 -0.62
C LYS A 178 17.31 21.61 0.50
N SER A 179 17.73 20.75 1.39
CA SER A 179 18.62 21.10 2.52
C SER A 179 19.94 20.34 2.51
N GLY A 180 20.70 20.48 1.46
CA GLY A 180 22.03 19.89 1.36
C GLY A 180 22.09 18.62 0.54
N GLU A 181 23.20 18.32 -0.01
CA GLU A 181 23.60 17.34 -1.02
C GLU A 181 23.25 15.86 -0.76
N HIS A 182 22.16 15.57 -0.07
CA HIS A 182 21.74 14.21 0.24
C HIS A 182 20.60 13.75 -0.66
N THR A 183 20.77 12.59 -1.28
CA THR A 183 19.69 11.92 -2.03
C THR A 183 18.62 11.41 -1.06
N LEU A 184 17.37 11.32 -1.51
CA LEU A 184 16.28 10.75 -0.70
C LEU A 184 16.62 9.37 -0.15
N TYR A 185 17.33 8.57 -0.92
CA TYR A 185 17.83 7.25 -0.53
C TYR A 185 18.62 7.30 0.79
N ASN A 186 19.59 8.20 0.88
CA ASN A 186 20.38 8.37 2.10
C ASN A 186 19.53 8.84 3.27
N THR A 187 18.54 9.69 3.02
CA THR A 187 17.64 10.19 4.06
C THR A 187 16.72 9.11 4.62
N VAL A 188 16.21 8.21 3.79
CA VAL A 188 15.35 7.09 4.24
C VAL A 188 16.16 6.10 5.06
N HIS A 189 17.35 5.72 4.61
CA HIS A 189 18.24 4.83 5.37
C HIS A 189 18.67 5.44 6.71
N LEU A 190 19.04 6.72 6.72
CA LEU A 190 19.38 7.42 7.95
C LEU A 190 18.19 7.50 8.92
N ARG A 191 16.98 7.74 8.42
CA ARG A 191 15.77 7.76 9.27
C ARG A 191 15.48 6.40 9.90
N LYS A 192 15.65 5.30 9.16
CA LYS A 192 15.50 3.93 9.71
C LYS A 192 16.53 3.67 10.79
N LEU A 193 17.81 3.96 10.53
CA LEU A 193 18.89 3.79 11.51
C LEU A 193 18.64 4.63 12.77
N CYS A 194 18.10 5.84 12.65
CA CYS A 194 17.83 6.72 13.79
C CYS A 194 16.56 6.33 14.59
N ARG A 195 15.62 5.59 13.98
CA ARG A 195 14.38 5.16 14.64
C ARG A 195 14.46 3.77 15.25
N GLY A 196 15.49 2.98 14.91
CA GLY A 196 15.64 1.60 15.37
C GLY A 196 14.64 0.64 14.74
N ASP A 197 14.14 0.97 13.53
CA ASP A 197 13.23 0.14 12.73
C ASP A 197 14.02 -0.83 11.82
#